data_68510009e0c5e125bc66d18d105fe8c9
#
_entry.id   68510009e0c5e125bc66d18d105fe8c9
#
_cell.length_a   1.000
_cell.length_b   1.000
_cell.length_c   1.000
_cell.angle_alpha   90.00
_cell.angle_beta   90.00
_cell.angle_gamma   90.00
#
_symmetry.space_group_name_H-M   'P 1'
#
loop_
_entity.id
_entity.type
_entity.pdbx_description
1 polymer ?
#
loop_
_entity_poly.entity_id
_entity_poly.type
_entity_poly.pdbx_seq_one_letter_code
_entity_poly.pdbx_strand_id
1 'polypeptide(L)'
;MTPTGWDQTEEPALDSPTLGVLAIVIAVLVACVLLAGCGAGDGHALGDEPITPAAIAAIAQEHVDLEPRRIAASTVLAPELGDRSTAAWLEYGDVSLTVVVAPSSNSPLVCADPTFFDECVTDSVDGHEVTIAWQQLEPEEDPGVVYVIDRRKGEDALVKVSGPSITDGPRDLALGVPLADLAALVVDPRLSLTTSLPVVEQGADVDIEQGGPHETPAPR
;
A
#
# COMPACT_ATOMS: atom_id res chain seq x y z
N MET A 1 -40.43 -1.48 -81.80
CA MET A 1 -39.23 -1.98 -81.11
C MET A 1 -39.48 -1.79 -79.62
N THR A 2 -39.82 -2.84 -78.95
CA THR A 2 -40.29 -2.94 -77.57
C THR A 2 -39.12 -3.18 -76.65
N PRO A 3 -39.08 -2.59 -75.48
CA PRO A 3 -38.19 -3.00 -74.44
C PRO A 3 -38.86 -3.93 -73.43
N THR A 4 -38.17 -4.93 -73.13
CA THR A 4 -38.35 -6.00 -72.16
C THR A 4 -37.93 -5.53 -70.70
N GLY A 5 -38.75 -5.92 -69.76
CA GLY A 5 -38.47 -6.97 -68.81
C GLY A 5 -37.85 -6.44 -67.52
N TRP A 6 -38.69 -6.20 -66.52
CA TRP A 6 -38.24 -5.95 -65.14
C TRP A 6 -38.00 -7.30 -64.44
N ASP A 7 -36.77 -7.55 -64.06
CA ASP A 7 -36.37 -8.72 -63.30
C ASP A 7 -36.65 -8.43 -61.82
N GLN A 8 -37.51 -9.23 -61.23
CA GLN A 8 -37.82 -9.18 -59.79
C GLN A 8 -36.76 -9.99 -59.10
N THR A 9 -35.87 -9.28 -58.44
CA THR A 9 -34.98 -9.89 -57.47
C THR A 9 -35.76 -10.29 -56.21
N GLU A 10 -35.88 -11.59 -56.02
CA GLU A 10 -36.37 -12.21 -54.78
C GLU A 10 -35.50 -11.80 -53.62
N GLU A 11 -36.10 -11.12 -52.69
CA GLU A 11 -35.46 -10.91 -51.34
C GLU A 11 -35.36 -12.25 -50.61
N PRO A 12 -34.17 -12.64 -50.14
CA PRO A 12 -34.09 -13.82 -49.31
C PRO A 12 -34.72 -13.53 -47.96
N ALA A 13 -35.77 -14.27 -47.63
CA ALA A 13 -36.34 -14.29 -46.28
C ALA A 13 -35.27 -14.74 -45.28
N LEU A 14 -34.76 -13.81 -44.49
CA LEU A 14 -33.92 -14.09 -43.35
C LEU A 14 -34.76 -14.76 -42.25
N ASP A 15 -34.81 -16.09 -42.32
CA ASP A 15 -35.32 -16.93 -41.25
C ASP A 15 -34.48 -16.69 -39.98
N SER A 16 -35.07 -16.08 -39.00
CA SER A 16 -34.44 -15.51 -37.78
C SER A 16 -34.45 -16.46 -36.58
N PRO A 17 -33.67 -17.52 -36.53
CA PRO A 17 -33.27 -18.07 -35.23
C PRO A 17 -32.05 -17.35 -34.64
N THR A 18 -31.23 -16.66 -35.45
CA THR A 18 -30.02 -15.99 -35.03
C THR A 18 -30.26 -14.71 -34.22
N LEU A 19 -31.35 -13.99 -34.46
CA LEU A 19 -31.70 -12.78 -33.71
C LEU A 19 -32.08 -13.07 -32.26
N GLY A 20 -32.74 -14.20 -31.99
CA GLY A 20 -33.10 -14.59 -30.62
C GLY A 20 -31.87 -14.93 -29.75
N VAL A 21 -30.90 -15.64 -30.33
CA VAL A 21 -29.68 -16.02 -29.64
C VAL A 21 -28.80 -14.80 -29.36
N LEU A 22 -28.70 -13.87 -30.33
CA LEU A 22 -27.93 -12.64 -30.15
C LEU A 22 -28.53 -11.74 -29.05
N ALA A 23 -29.86 -11.62 -28.97
CA ALA A 23 -30.54 -10.86 -27.96
C ALA A 23 -30.33 -11.45 -26.55
N ILE A 24 -30.31 -12.78 -26.40
CA ILE A 24 -30.04 -13.44 -25.12
C ILE A 24 -28.58 -13.25 -24.71
N VAL A 25 -27.61 -13.36 -25.61
CA VAL A 25 -26.20 -13.16 -25.33
C VAL A 25 -25.92 -11.71 -24.89
N ILE A 26 -26.52 -10.72 -25.54
CA ILE A 26 -26.40 -9.33 -25.16
C ILE A 26 -27.04 -9.07 -23.78
N ALA A 27 -28.21 -9.66 -23.52
CA ALA A 27 -28.86 -9.51 -22.20
C ALA A 27 -28.04 -10.13 -21.07
N VAL A 28 -27.40 -11.27 -21.29
CA VAL A 28 -26.51 -11.92 -20.31
C VAL A 28 -25.23 -11.10 -20.09
N LEU A 29 -24.62 -10.56 -21.16
CA LEU A 29 -23.46 -9.69 -21.05
C LEU A 29 -23.78 -8.40 -20.32
N VAL A 30 -24.91 -7.76 -20.57
CA VAL A 30 -25.35 -6.56 -19.86
C VAL A 30 -25.64 -6.88 -18.39
N ALA A 31 -26.25 -8.01 -18.07
CA ALA A 31 -26.47 -8.45 -16.69
C ALA A 31 -25.16 -8.73 -15.96
N CYS A 32 -24.17 -9.35 -16.61
CA CYS A 32 -22.84 -9.58 -16.06
C CYS A 32 -22.09 -8.26 -15.80
N VAL A 33 -22.21 -7.28 -16.69
CA VAL A 33 -21.59 -5.95 -16.50
C VAL A 33 -22.28 -5.17 -15.37
N LEU A 34 -23.62 -5.30 -15.24
CA LEU A 34 -24.35 -4.65 -14.13
C LEU A 34 -24.08 -5.33 -12.79
N LEU A 35 -23.80 -6.63 -12.75
CA LEU A 35 -23.41 -7.34 -11.52
C LEU A 35 -21.94 -7.12 -11.16
N ALA A 36 -21.06 -6.93 -12.14
CA ALA A 36 -19.67 -6.55 -11.91
C ALA A 36 -19.51 -5.06 -11.54
N GLY A 37 -20.47 -4.21 -11.91
CA GLY A 37 -20.46 -2.78 -11.60
C GLY A 37 -20.92 -2.42 -10.17
N CYS A 38 -21.41 -3.37 -9.38
CA CYS A 38 -21.76 -3.14 -7.97
C CYS A 38 -20.60 -3.37 -6.99
N GLY A 39 -19.39 -3.61 -7.48
CA GLY A 39 -18.19 -3.84 -6.68
C GLY A 39 -17.15 -2.71 -6.72
N ALA A 40 -17.45 -1.59 -7.36
CA ALA A 40 -16.51 -0.47 -7.45
C ALA A 40 -17.05 0.71 -6.65
N GLY A 41 -16.76 0.75 -5.37
CA GLY A 41 -17.10 1.87 -4.51
C GLY A 41 -17.41 1.50 -3.07
N ASP A 42 -16.93 0.37 -2.59
CA ASP A 42 -16.73 0.24 -1.15
C ASP A 42 -15.57 1.20 -0.80
N GLY A 43 -15.92 2.47 -0.61
CA GLY A 43 -15.19 3.27 0.34
C GLY A 43 -15.21 2.41 1.59
N HIS A 44 -14.09 1.73 1.88
CA HIS A 44 -13.91 1.00 3.12
C HIS A 44 -14.33 1.97 4.21
N ALA A 45 -15.48 1.74 4.81
CA ALA A 45 -15.83 2.46 6.01
C ALA A 45 -14.65 2.21 6.94
N LEU A 46 -13.85 3.25 7.16
CA LEU A 46 -12.82 3.23 8.18
C LEU A 46 -13.54 2.68 9.40
N GLY A 47 -13.11 1.51 9.87
CA GLY A 47 -13.73 0.91 11.03
C GLY A 47 -13.47 1.80 12.24
N ASP A 48 -14.18 1.56 13.31
CA ASP A 48 -14.00 2.30 14.57
C ASP A 48 -12.97 1.62 15.49
N GLU A 49 -12.36 0.51 15.02
CA GLU A 49 -11.41 -0.25 15.84
C GLU A 49 -10.01 0.38 15.75
N PRO A 50 -9.34 0.64 16.88
CA PRO A 50 -7.95 1.06 16.87
C PRO A 50 -7.07 0.02 16.17
N ILE A 51 -6.19 0.47 15.27
CA ILE A 51 -5.26 -0.45 14.63
C ILE A 51 -4.27 -1.02 15.66
N THR A 52 -3.93 -2.29 15.50
CA THR A 52 -2.96 -2.97 16.38
C THR A 52 -1.65 -3.23 15.63
N PRO A 53 -0.51 -3.40 16.36
CA PRO A 53 0.74 -3.81 15.72
C PRO A 53 0.60 -5.11 14.90
N ALA A 54 -0.21 -6.05 15.38
CA ALA A 54 -0.50 -7.29 14.69
C ALA A 54 -1.25 -7.08 13.36
N ALA A 55 -2.23 -6.19 13.35
CA ALA A 55 -2.95 -5.82 12.14
C ALA A 55 -2.05 -5.10 11.13
N ILE A 56 -1.17 -4.20 11.59
CA ILE A 56 -0.15 -3.56 10.75
C ILE A 56 0.76 -4.61 10.12
N ALA A 57 1.24 -5.58 10.90
CA ALA A 57 2.11 -6.64 10.40
C ALA A 57 1.39 -7.55 9.39
N ALA A 58 0.12 -7.87 9.60
CA ALA A 58 -0.69 -8.64 8.65
C ALA A 58 -0.81 -7.91 7.31
N ILE A 59 -1.11 -6.61 7.31
CA ILE A 59 -1.16 -5.78 6.11
C ILE A 59 0.21 -5.76 5.41
N ALA A 60 1.30 -5.57 6.16
CA ALA A 60 2.65 -5.53 5.60
C ALA A 60 3.03 -6.83 4.89
N GLN A 61 2.64 -7.99 5.44
CA GLN A 61 2.90 -9.30 4.83
C GLN A 61 2.11 -9.54 3.53
N GLU A 62 1.02 -8.84 3.30
CA GLU A 62 0.30 -8.91 2.02
C GLU A 62 1.00 -8.13 0.89
N HIS A 63 1.74 -7.09 1.23
CA HIS A 63 2.45 -6.24 0.26
C HIS A 63 3.89 -6.69 0.01
N VAL A 64 4.54 -7.30 1.00
CA VAL A 64 5.93 -7.73 0.93
C VAL A 64 5.99 -9.23 0.68
N ASP A 65 6.41 -9.64 -0.53
CA ASP A 65 6.51 -11.07 -0.93
C ASP A 65 7.76 -11.73 -0.31
N LEU A 66 7.91 -11.57 1.00
CA LEU A 66 8.95 -12.19 1.83
C LEU A 66 8.34 -12.63 3.15
N GLU A 67 8.80 -13.73 3.70
CA GLU A 67 8.39 -14.17 5.03
C GLU A 67 9.29 -13.53 6.10
N PRO A 68 8.75 -12.75 7.04
CA PRO A 68 9.54 -12.15 8.12
C PRO A 68 10.01 -13.24 9.08
N ARG A 69 11.26 -13.15 9.53
CA ARG A 69 11.83 -14.03 10.56
C ARG A 69 11.31 -13.72 11.94
N ARG A 70 11.00 -12.45 12.19
CA ARG A 70 10.52 -11.94 13.47
C ARG A 70 9.53 -10.80 13.23
N ILE A 71 8.54 -10.73 14.07
CA ILE A 71 7.56 -9.64 14.12
C ILE A 71 7.40 -9.20 15.56
N ALA A 72 7.43 -7.89 15.80
CA ALA A 72 7.25 -7.34 17.14
C ALA A 72 6.48 -6.01 17.10
N ALA A 73 5.86 -5.64 18.21
CA ALA A 73 5.40 -4.28 18.40
C ALA A 73 6.61 -3.35 18.51
N SER A 74 6.53 -2.16 17.92
CA SER A 74 7.63 -1.19 17.93
C SER A 74 7.22 0.11 18.59
N THR A 75 8.15 0.70 19.32
CA THR A 75 8.04 2.07 19.89
C THR A 75 9.19 2.96 19.41
N VAL A 76 9.98 2.48 18.46
CA VAL A 76 11.20 3.14 17.97
C VAL A 76 10.96 4.57 17.50
N LEU A 77 9.84 4.82 16.79
CA LEU A 77 9.49 6.14 16.29
C LEU A 77 8.46 6.88 17.18
N ALA A 78 8.09 6.32 18.33
CA ALA A 78 7.14 6.98 19.23
C ALA A 78 7.65 8.32 19.81
N PRO A 79 8.95 8.52 20.08
CA PRO A 79 9.47 9.81 20.53
C PRO A 79 9.24 10.93 19.51
N GLU A 80 9.35 10.62 18.20
CA GLU A 80 9.19 11.58 17.11
C GLU A 80 7.72 11.75 16.70
N LEU A 81 6.95 10.66 16.72
CA LEU A 81 5.59 10.61 16.19
C LEU A 81 4.50 10.71 17.25
N GLY A 82 4.89 10.65 18.54
CA GLY A 82 3.99 10.81 19.68
C GLY A 82 3.32 9.52 20.14
N ASP A 83 2.77 9.56 21.35
CA ASP A 83 2.23 8.39 22.08
C ASP A 83 1.00 7.74 21.44
N ARG A 84 0.39 8.40 20.46
CA ARG A 84 -0.75 7.85 19.72
C ARG A 84 -0.37 7.14 18.42
N SER A 85 0.92 7.01 18.16
CA SER A 85 1.41 6.20 17.05
C SER A 85 1.29 4.71 17.39
N THR A 86 0.98 3.89 16.37
CA THR A 86 1.01 2.44 16.47
C THR A 86 1.97 1.90 15.42
N ALA A 87 2.82 0.97 15.81
CA ALA A 87 3.85 0.44 14.92
C ALA A 87 4.08 -1.04 15.07
N ALA A 88 4.43 -1.70 13.95
CA ALA A 88 4.98 -3.04 13.89
C ALA A 88 6.39 -3.00 13.32
N TRP A 89 7.26 -3.86 13.85
CA TRP A 89 8.59 -4.12 13.33
C TRP A 89 8.66 -5.52 12.74
N LEU A 90 9.18 -5.64 11.52
CA LEU A 90 9.30 -6.90 10.79
C LEU A 90 10.75 -7.05 10.32
N GLU A 91 11.36 -8.21 10.58
CA GLU A 91 12.73 -8.54 10.18
C GLU A 91 12.76 -9.52 9.01
N TYR A 92 13.40 -9.12 7.93
CA TYR A 92 13.59 -9.91 6.70
C TYR A 92 15.09 -10.15 6.45
N GLY A 93 15.69 -11.06 7.19
CA GLY A 93 17.14 -11.29 7.08
C GLY A 93 17.97 -10.11 7.59
N ASP A 94 18.64 -9.40 6.67
CA ASP A 94 19.51 -8.26 7.00
C ASP A 94 18.75 -6.92 6.89
N VAL A 95 17.47 -6.95 6.53
CA VAL A 95 16.60 -5.78 6.40
C VAL A 95 15.52 -5.82 7.46
N SER A 96 15.19 -4.68 8.02
CA SER A 96 14.02 -4.54 8.88
C SER A 96 13.12 -3.39 8.41
N LEU A 97 11.83 -3.60 8.56
CA LEU A 97 10.80 -2.62 8.33
C LEU A 97 10.18 -2.21 9.67
N THR A 98 10.05 -0.92 9.91
CA THR A 98 9.18 -0.39 10.96
C THR A 98 8.01 0.31 10.27
N VAL A 99 6.83 -0.31 10.31
CA VAL A 99 5.60 0.22 9.71
C VAL A 99 4.81 0.95 10.78
N VAL A 100 4.44 2.20 10.53
CA VAL A 100 3.85 3.07 11.54
C VAL A 100 2.63 3.79 10.99
N VAL A 101 1.63 3.96 11.83
CA VAL A 101 0.53 4.91 11.64
C VAL A 101 0.55 5.91 12.80
N ALA A 102 0.51 7.20 12.48
CA ALA A 102 0.59 8.26 13.47
C ALA A 102 -0.31 9.46 13.12
N PRO A 103 -0.75 10.26 14.10
CA PRO A 103 -1.43 11.51 13.82
C PRO A 103 -0.50 12.49 13.09
N SER A 104 -0.92 13.04 11.94
CA SER A 104 -0.09 13.94 11.13
C SER A 104 0.33 15.26 11.82
N SER A 105 -0.37 15.65 12.89
CA SER A 105 -0.05 16.85 13.66
C SER A 105 1.31 16.78 14.40
N ASN A 106 1.89 15.61 14.53
CA ASN A 106 3.07 15.36 15.34
C ASN A 106 4.30 14.92 14.52
N SER A 107 4.16 14.78 13.20
CA SER A 107 5.28 14.28 12.39
C SER A 107 6.29 15.39 12.09
N PRO A 108 7.51 15.33 12.67
CA PRO A 108 8.62 16.21 12.31
C PRO A 108 9.27 15.78 10.98
N LEU A 109 8.87 14.63 10.42
CA LEU A 109 9.44 14.01 9.23
C LEU A 109 9.04 14.79 7.96
N VAL A 110 9.47 16.04 7.85
CA VAL A 110 9.22 16.90 6.69
C VAL A 110 10.49 17.06 5.86
N CYS A 111 10.38 16.90 4.56
CA CYS A 111 11.48 17.03 3.62
C CYS A 111 12.21 18.39 3.68
N ALA A 112 11.54 19.41 4.19
CA ALA A 112 12.14 20.73 4.36
C ALA A 112 13.10 20.82 5.56
N ASP A 113 13.11 19.82 6.45
CA ASP A 113 13.98 19.79 7.61
C ASP A 113 15.24 18.94 7.34
N PRO A 114 16.39 19.57 7.06
CA PRO A 114 17.63 18.83 6.78
C PRO A 114 18.19 18.09 8.00
N THR A 115 17.59 18.23 9.18
CA THR A 115 18.01 17.53 10.38
C THR A 115 17.68 16.04 10.33
N PHE A 116 16.64 15.67 9.56
CA PHE A 116 16.15 14.29 9.50
C PHE A 116 16.50 13.57 8.20
N PHE A 117 16.67 14.31 7.11
CA PHE A 117 16.88 13.69 5.80
C PHE A 117 17.93 14.44 5.00
N ASP A 118 18.82 13.72 4.35
CA ASP A 118 19.74 14.30 3.38
C ASP A 118 19.00 14.70 2.12
N GLU A 119 18.08 13.85 1.67
CA GLU A 119 17.30 14.08 0.45
C GLU A 119 15.88 13.53 0.58
N CYS A 120 14.98 14.10 -0.25
CA CYS A 120 13.62 13.63 -0.44
C CYS A 120 13.21 13.71 -1.91
N VAL A 121 12.36 12.79 -2.32
CA VAL A 121 11.64 12.83 -3.60
C VAL A 121 10.16 12.53 -3.39
N THR A 122 9.33 13.07 -4.28
CA THR A 122 7.91 12.75 -4.31
C THR A 122 7.63 11.83 -5.48
N ASP A 123 6.79 10.83 -5.27
CA ASP A 123 6.26 9.92 -6.28
C ASP A 123 4.74 9.83 -6.20
N SER A 124 4.09 9.23 -7.19
CA SER A 124 2.65 9.03 -7.18
C SER A 124 2.33 7.54 -7.32
N VAL A 125 1.62 6.98 -6.35
CA VAL A 125 1.18 5.59 -6.31
C VAL A 125 -0.34 5.57 -6.11
N ASP A 126 -1.08 4.95 -7.03
CA ASP A 126 -2.54 4.83 -7.00
C ASP A 126 -3.29 6.17 -6.76
N GLY A 127 -2.71 7.27 -7.25
CA GLY A 127 -3.25 8.62 -7.09
C GLY A 127 -2.93 9.30 -5.75
N HIS A 128 -2.17 8.64 -4.89
CA HIS A 128 -1.59 9.22 -3.67
C HIS A 128 -0.21 9.78 -3.94
N GLU A 129 0.12 10.91 -3.30
CA GLU A 129 1.45 11.47 -3.28
C GLU A 129 2.25 10.80 -2.16
N VAL A 130 3.29 10.06 -2.52
CA VAL A 130 4.18 9.37 -1.59
C VAL A 130 5.52 10.08 -1.53
N THR A 131 5.97 10.39 -0.33
CA THR A 131 7.30 10.95 -0.08
C THR A 131 8.29 9.81 0.20
N ILE A 132 9.40 9.79 -0.52
CA ILE A 132 10.55 8.92 -0.26
C ILE A 132 11.67 9.81 0.24
N ALA A 133 12.10 9.59 1.48
CA ALA A 133 13.13 10.37 2.15
C ALA A 133 14.21 9.44 2.69
N TRP A 134 15.47 9.88 2.69
CA TRP A 134 16.55 9.03 3.17
C TRP A 134 17.66 9.82 3.83
N GLN A 135 18.38 9.12 4.71
CA GLN A 135 19.67 9.49 5.22
C GLN A 135 20.71 8.54 4.65
N GLN A 136 21.80 9.08 4.17
CA GLN A 136 22.92 8.29 3.67
C GLN A 136 23.74 7.69 4.83
N LEU A 137 24.49 6.66 4.48
CA LEU A 137 25.45 6.04 5.38
C LEU A 137 26.44 7.08 5.91
N GLU A 138 26.51 7.20 7.24
CA GLU A 138 27.60 7.89 7.92
C GLU A 138 28.66 6.86 8.33
N PRO A 139 29.90 6.95 7.78
CA PRO A 139 30.97 6.02 8.15
C PRO A 139 31.19 6.01 9.65
N GLU A 140 31.16 4.82 10.27
CA GLU A 140 31.35 4.55 11.69
C GLU A 140 30.12 4.77 12.60
N GLU A 141 29.00 5.33 12.11
CA GLU A 141 27.86 5.65 12.97
C GLU A 141 26.57 4.94 12.58
N ASP A 142 26.11 5.04 11.30
CA ASP A 142 24.81 4.54 10.88
C ASP A 142 24.83 4.00 9.43
N PRO A 143 24.26 2.85 9.16
CA PRO A 143 24.13 2.32 7.78
C PRO A 143 23.24 3.19 6.88
N GLY A 144 22.56 4.19 7.44
CA GLY A 144 21.57 4.98 6.78
C GLY A 144 20.16 4.37 6.87
N VAL A 145 19.19 5.12 6.42
CA VAL A 145 17.78 4.75 6.54
C VAL A 145 16.95 5.32 5.39
N VAL A 146 15.92 4.60 4.97
CA VAL A 146 14.92 5.06 3.99
C VAL A 146 13.56 5.13 4.67
N TYR A 147 12.83 6.20 4.41
CA TYR A 147 11.43 6.36 4.80
C TYR A 147 10.56 6.47 3.55
N VAL A 148 9.45 5.76 3.54
CA VAL A 148 8.37 5.94 2.57
C VAL A 148 7.15 6.39 3.33
N ILE A 149 6.57 7.55 2.95
CA ILE A 149 5.57 8.24 3.76
C ILE A 149 4.38 8.61 2.88
N ASP A 150 3.18 8.17 3.24
CA ASP A 150 1.91 8.66 2.73
C ASP A 150 1.29 9.61 3.75
N ARG A 151 1.14 10.89 3.37
CA ARG A 151 0.55 11.93 4.22
C ARG A 151 -0.91 12.08 3.90
N ARG A 152 -1.74 11.77 4.89
CA ARG A 152 -3.19 11.84 4.80
C ARG A 152 -3.74 12.97 5.67
N LYS A 153 -5.01 13.29 5.45
CA LYS A 153 -5.68 14.27 6.29
C LYS A 153 -5.91 13.73 7.70
N GLY A 154 -5.08 14.18 8.64
CA GLY A 154 -5.20 13.85 10.06
C GLY A 154 -4.31 12.72 10.53
N GLU A 155 -3.73 11.94 9.63
CA GLU A 155 -2.80 10.85 9.94
C GLU A 155 -1.74 10.68 8.86
N ASP A 156 -0.62 10.08 9.22
CA ASP A 156 0.44 9.68 8.30
C ASP A 156 0.64 8.16 8.42
N ALA A 157 0.79 7.48 7.30
CA ALA A 157 1.27 6.11 7.24
C ALA A 157 2.71 6.14 6.72
N LEU A 158 3.61 5.42 7.36
CA LEU A 158 5.02 5.40 6.94
C LEU A 158 5.65 4.03 7.18
N VAL A 159 6.68 3.75 6.39
CA VAL A 159 7.60 2.64 6.61
C VAL A 159 9.03 3.17 6.67
N LYS A 160 9.76 2.79 7.73
CA LYS A 160 11.20 2.98 7.88
C LYS A 160 11.88 1.68 7.49
N VAL A 161 12.82 1.74 6.55
CA VAL A 161 13.69 0.63 6.15
C VAL A 161 15.05 0.83 6.78
N SER A 162 15.55 -0.18 7.48
CA SER A 162 16.87 -0.18 8.12
C SER A 162 17.62 -1.48 7.78
N GLY A 163 18.94 -1.42 7.80
CA GLY A 163 19.83 -2.56 7.52
C GLY A 163 20.69 -2.39 6.28
N PRO A 164 20.15 -2.09 5.09
CA PRO A 164 20.97 -1.82 3.91
C PRO A 164 21.82 -0.55 4.10
N SER A 165 23.05 -0.58 3.56
CA SER A 165 23.88 0.64 3.51
C SER A 165 23.35 1.58 2.43
N ILE A 166 22.93 2.77 2.82
CA ILE A 166 22.37 3.78 1.92
C ILE A 166 23.50 4.69 1.43
N THR A 167 24.00 4.41 0.23
CA THR A 167 25.12 5.16 -0.39
C THR A 167 24.69 6.08 -1.51
N ASP A 168 23.44 5.99 -1.95
CA ASP A 168 22.85 6.75 -3.05
C ASP A 168 21.32 6.81 -2.89
N GLY A 169 20.61 7.37 -3.86
CA GLY A 169 19.14 7.39 -3.84
C GLY A 169 18.52 5.98 -3.79
N PRO A 170 17.47 5.76 -3.00
CA PRO A 170 16.93 4.43 -2.72
C PRO A 170 16.34 3.72 -3.95
N ARG A 171 16.09 4.41 -5.04
CA ARG A 171 15.61 3.81 -6.30
C ARG A 171 16.68 2.95 -6.98
N ASP A 172 17.94 3.28 -6.77
CA ASP A 172 19.09 2.61 -7.39
C ASP A 172 19.72 1.56 -6.45
N LEU A 173 19.21 1.46 -5.22
CA LEU A 173 19.72 0.55 -4.20
C LEU A 173 18.90 -0.72 -4.06
N ALA A 174 19.60 -1.82 -3.78
CA ALA A 174 18.97 -3.06 -3.37
C ALA A 174 18.57 -2.97 -1.87
N LEU A 175 17.38 -2.50 -1.59
CA LEU A 175 16.87 -2.38 -0.21
C LEU A 175 16.51 -3.72 0.43
N GLY A 176 16.58 -4.83 -0.32
CA GLY A 176 16.11 -6.14 0.13
C GLY A 176 14.59 -6.31 0.04
N VAL A 177 13.83 -5.21 0.01
CA VAL A 177 12.40 -5.16 -0.27
C VAL A 177 12.18 -4.14 -1.40
N PRO A 178 11.38 -4.46 -2.44
CA PRO A 178 11.11 -3.53 -3.53
C PRO A 178 10.49 -2.23 -3.04
N LEU A 179 11.00 -1.09 -3.50
CA LEU A 179 10.46 0.22 -3.13
C LEU A 179 8.99 0.38 -3.55
N ALA A 180 8.58 -0.25 -4.66
CA ALA A 180 7.20 -0.25 -5.12
C ALA A 180 6.25 -0.94 -4.13
N ASP A 181 6.68 -2.03 -3.50
CA ASP A 181 5.89 -2.75 -2.49
C ASP A 181 5.74 -1.91 -1.22
N LEU A 182 6.80 -1.21 -0.82
CA LEU A 182 6.76 -0.27 0.32
C LEU A 182 5.83 0.91 0.04
N ALA A 183 5.85 1.43 -1.18
CA ALA A 183 4.96 2.50 -1.58
C ALA A 183 3.50 2.04 -1.66
N ALA A 184 3.23 0.83 -2.17
CA ALA A 184 1.90 0.23 -2.16
C ALA A 184 1.40 -0.04 -0.73
N LEU A 185 2.29 -0.46 0.17
CA LEU A 185 1.96 -0.66 1.58
C LEU A 185 1.50 0.62 2.27
N VAL A 186 2.23 1.73 2.12
CA VAL A 186 1.87 2.97 2.85
C VAL A 186 0.58 3.61 2.35
N VAL A 187 0.19 3.39 1.08
CA VAL A 187 -1.07 3.90 0.53
C VAL A 187 -2.26 2.97 0.80
N ASP A 188 -2.06 1.80 1.38
CA ASP A 188 -3.16 0.90 1.73
C ASP A 188 -4.13 1.60 2.70
N PRO A 189 -5.41 1.73 2.37
CA PRO A 189 -6.38 2.45 3.20
C PRO A 189 -6.64 1.76 4.55
N ARG A 190 -6.33 0.47 4.69
CA ARG A 190 -6.45 -0.28 5.96
C ARG A 190 -5.38 0.13 6.98
N LEU A 191 -4.26 0.67 6.49
CA LEU A 191 -3.17 1.16 7.32
C LEU A 191 -3.51 2.58 7.81
N SER A 192 -4.40 2.67 8.81
CA SER A 192 -4.96 3.89 9.37
C SER A 192 -5.03 3.78 10.90
N LEU A 193 -5.12 4.90 11.62
CA LEU A 193 -5.25 4.92 13.10
C LEU A 193 -6.47 4.13 13.59
N THR A 194 -7.52 4.07 12.77
CA THR A 194 -8.67 3.20 12.98
C THR A 194 -8.89 2.33 11.75
N THR A 195 -9.23 1.07 11.97
CA THR A 195 -9.42 0.09 10.90
C THR A 195 -10.68 -0.74 11.15
N SER A 196 -11.03 -1.62 10.24
CA SER A 196 -12.19 -2.49 10.38
C SER A 196 -11.89 -3.70 11.28
N LEU A 197 -12.92 -4.21 11.97
CA LEU A 197 -12.81 -5.41 12.79
C LEU A 197 -12.17 -6.61 12.06
N PRO A 198 -12.52 -6.93 10.78
CA PRO A 198 -11.86 -8.02 10.05
C PRO A 198 -10.35 -7.86 9.93
N VAL A 199 -9.84 -6.63 9.79
CA VAL A 199 -8.40 -6.36 9.73
C VAL A 199 -7.73 -6.63 11.09
N VAL A 200 -8.40 -6.26 12.18
CA VAL A 200 -7.90 -6.56 13.54
C VAL A 200 -7.92 -8.06 13.80
N GLU A 201 -8.98 -8.77 13.37
CA GLU A 201 -9.10 -10.22 13.50
C GLU A 201 -8.03 -10.94 12.67
N GLN A 202 -7.73 -10.48 11.45
CA GLN A 202 -6.63 -11.00 10.64
C GLN A 202 -5.28 -10.85 11.36
N GLY A 203 -5.06 -9.72 12.03
CA GLY A 203 -3.86 -9.50 12.84
C GLY A 203 -3.77 -10.48 14.03
N ALA A 204 -4.88 -10.98 14.55
CA ALA A 204 -4.85 -11.92 15.68
C ALA A 204 -4.16 -13.26 15.38
N ASP A 205 -4.04 -13.60 14.09
CA ASP A 205 -3.33 -14.81 13.63
C ASP A 205 -1.80 -14.58 13.49
N VAL A 206 -1.33 -13.33 13.61
CA VAL A 206 0.09 -12.99 13.52
C VAL A 206 0.76 -13.18 14.89
N ASP A 207 1.80 -14.00 14.93
CA ASP A 207 2.60 -14.20 16.15
C ASP A 207 3.53 -13.00 16.36
N ILE A 208 3.23 -12.20 17.36
CA ILE A 208 4.02 -11.03 17.73
C ILE A 208 4.86 -11.31 18.97
N GLU A 209 6.19 -11.17 18.81
CA GLU A 209 7.10 -11.22 19.94
C GLU A 209 6.90 -10.01 20.87
N GLN A 210 6.92 -10.28 22.17
CA GLN A 210 6.96 -9.20 23.16
C GLN A 210 8.38 -8.69 23.32
N GLY A 211 8.58 -7.38 23.11
CA GLY A 211 9.89 -6.73 23.24
C GLY A 211 10.65 -6.67 21.91
N GLY A 212 10.13 -5.89 20.97
CA GLY A 212 10.83 -5.50 19.76
C GLY A 212 12.15 -4.80 20.03
N PRO A 213 12.97 -4.56 19.01
CA PRO A 213 14.27 -3.94 19.18
C PRO A 213 14.09 -2.59 19.88
N HIS A 214 14.65 -2.48 21.08
CA HIS A 214 14.87 -1.18 21.66
C HIS A 214 16.10 -0.61 20.94
N GLU A 215 15.94 0.50 20.24
CA GLU A 215 17.11 1.28 19.87
C GLU A 215 17.85 1.58 21.17
N THR A 216 19.04 0.99 21.31
CA THR A 216 19.95 1.42 22.37
C THR A 216 20.29 2.87 22.01
N PRO A 217 19.95 3.86 22.87
CA PRO A 217 20.29 5.25 22.56
C PRO A 217 21.79 5.32 22.31
N ALA A 218 22.18 5.97 21.20
CA ALA A 218 23.57 6.19 20.87
C ALA A 218 24.28 6.79 22.09
N PRO A 219 25.46 6.30 22.48
CA PRO A 219 26.22 6.88 23.60
C PRO A 219 26.49 8.34 23.29
N ARG A 220 26.04 9.23 24.18
CA ARG A 220 26.25 10.70 24.09
C ARG A 220 27.71 11.05 24.31
#